data_71e6433083061769a319cd62f4b0dcba
#
_entry.id   71e6433083061769a319cd62f4b0dcba
#
_cell.length_a   1.000
_cell.length_b   1.000
_cell.length_c   1.000
_cell.angle_alpha   90.00
_cell.angle_beta   90.00
_cell.angle_gamma   90.00
#
_symmetry.space_group_name_H-M   'P 1'
#
loop_
_entity.id
_entity.type
_entity.pdbx_description
1 polymer ?
#
loop_
_entity_poly.entity_id
_entity_poly.type
_entity_poly.pdbx_seq_one_letter_code
_entity_poly.pdbx_strand_id
1 'polypeptide(L)'
;MNNFFEDIIAKLKKEIEIEQIEIVDNSHKHAKHKSFSPDKFHLHLKIRSLYLNSLSRVTAQKEVMRVLKDELSSKIHALEISIE
;
A
#
# COMPACT_ATOMS: atom_id res chain seq x y z
N MET A 1 1.78 -18.49 0.38
CA MET A 1 1.09 -17.39 1.06
C MET A 1 2.08 -16.26 1.33
N ASN A 2 1.70 -15.02 1.07
CA ASN A 2 2.63 -13.90 1.20
C ASN A 2 2.40 -13.17 2.52
N ASN A 3 3.19 -13.50 3.53
CA ASN A 3 3.06 -12.91 4.86
C ASN A 3 3.30 -11.40 4.87
N PHE A 4 4.09 -10.89 3.92
CA PHE A 4 4.35 -9.46 3.81
C PHE A 4 3.07 -8.68 3.54
N PHE A 5 2.22 -9.19 2.63
CA PHE A 5 0.95 -8.52 2.33
C PHE A 5 0.00 -8.58 3.52
N GLU A 6 -0.04 -9.73 4.21
CA GLU A 6 -0.85 -9.87 5.41
C GLU A 6 -0.39 -8.90 6.51
N ASP A 7 0.91 -8.73 6.64
CA ASP A 7 1.49 -7.79 7.61
C ASP A 7 1.11 -6.35 7.29
N ILE A 8 1.12 -5.97 6.01
CA ILE A 8 0.69 -4.64 5.59
C ILE A 8 -0.76 -4.40 5.97
N ILE A 9 -1.63 -5.35 5.67
CA ILE A 9 -3.05 -5.24 5.96
C ILE A 9 -3.29 -5.12 7.46
N ALA A 10 -2.64 -5.96 8.25
CA ALA A 10 -2.80 -5.95 9.69
C ALA A 10 -2.32 -4.62 10.28
N LYS A 11 -1.19 -4.13 9.81
CA LYS A 11 -0.61 -2.88 10.29
C LYS A 11 -1.52 -1.69 9.99
N LEU A 12 -2.06 -1.63 8.77
CA LEU A 12 -2.97 -0.57 8.38
C LEU A 12 -4.27 -0.61 9.17
N LYS A 13 -4.85 -1.78 9.36
CA LYS A 13 -6.09 -1.92 10.12
C LYS A 13 -5.91 -1.60 11.60
N LYS A 14 -4.71 -1.79 12.13
CA LYS A 14 -4.41 -1.45 13.51
C LYS A 14 -4.35 0.06 13.72
N GLU A 15 -3.78 0.79 12.75
CA GLU A 15 -3.53 2.22 12.87
C GLU A 15 -4.63 3.09 12.29
N ILE A 16 -5.41 2.56 11.35
CA ILE A 16 -6.45 3.30 10.63
C ILE A 16 -7.72 2.48 10.62
N GLU A 17 -8.85 3.14 10.83
CA GLU A 17 -10.15 2.47 10.73
C GLU A 17 -10.46 2.20 9.27
N ILE A 18 -10.42 0.93 8.87
CA ILE A 18 -10.59 0.50 7.49
C ILE A 18 -11.65 -0.60 7.42
N GLU A 19 -12.66 -0.41 6.56
CA GLU A 19 -13.72 -1.40 6.35
C GLU A 19 -13.27 -2.53 5.44
N GLN A 20 -12.51 -2.19 4.40
CA GLN A 20 -12.05 -3.18 3.44
C GLN A 20 -10.74 -2.74 2.79
N ILE A 21 -9.83 -3.68 2.55
CA ILE A 21 -8.56 -3.40 1.90
C ILE A 21 -8.16 -4.57 1.02
N GLU A 22 -7.69 -4.25 -0.18
CA GLU A 22 -7.17 -5.22 -1.13
C GLU A 22 -5.80 -4.75 -1.62
N ILE A 23 -4.84 -5.67 -1.73
CA ILE A 23 -3.52 -5.38 -2.29
C ILE A 23 -3.40 -6.06 -3.64
N VAL A 24 -3.12 -5.26 -4.68
CA VAL A 24 -2.83 -5.77 -6.01
C VAL A 24 -1.33 -5.67 -6.24
N ASP A 25 -0.70 -6.80 -6.54
CA ASP A 25 0.73 -6.87 -6.81
C ASP A 25 0.96 -6.67 -8.30
N ASN A 26 1.51 -5.53 -8.67
CA ASN A 26 1.81 -5.17 -10.04
C ASN A 26 3.30 -5.34 -10.39
N SER A 27 4.06 -6.00 -9.53
CA SER A 27 5.50 -6.15 -9.72
C SER A 27 5.85 -6.77 -11.07
N HIS A 28 5.09 -7.76 -11.52
CA HIS A 28 5.35 -8.45 -12.78
C HIS A 28 5.24 -7.54 -14.00
N LYS A 29 4.48 -6.46 -13.91
CA LYS A 29 4.32 -5.50 -15.02
C LYS A 29 5.58 -4.70 -15.30
N HIS A 30 6.51 -4.69 -14.35
CA HIS A 30 7.75 -3.92 -14.45
C HIS A 30 8.98 -4.79 -14.67
N ALA A 31 8.80 -6.09 -14.89
CA ALA A 31 9.90 -7.05 -14.98
C ALA A 31 10.86 -6.75 -16.14
N LYS A 32 10.38 -6.08 -17.19
CA LYS A 32 11.20 -5.74 -18.36
C LYS A 32 11.88 -4.38 -18.26
N HIS A 33 11.61 -3.62 -17.21
CA HIS A 33 12.23 -2.31 -17.02
C HIS A 33 13.64 -2.46 -16.48
N LYS A 34 14.54 -1.59 -16.91
CA LYS A 34 15.90 -1.62 -16.40
C LYS A 34 16.00 -1.37 -14.91
N SER A 35 15.05 -0.60 -14.38
CA SER A 35 15.02 -0.27 -12.97
C SER A 35 14.29 -1.32 -12.12
N PHE A 36 13.80 -2.39 -12.73
CA PHE A 36 13.10 -3.43 -12.00
C PHE A 36 14.00 -4.08 -10.97
N SER A 37 13.51 -4.19 -9.73
CA SER A 37 14.19 -4.88 -8.65
C SER A 37 13.32 -6.05 -8.18
N PRO A 38 13.78 -7.31 -8.31
CA PRO A 38 12.99 -8.44 -7.85
C PRO A 38 12.78 -8.47 -6.34
N ASP A 39 13.57 -7.70 -5.59
CA ASP A 39 13.45 -7.63 -4.13
C ASP A 39 12.46 -6.59 -3.66
N LYS A 40 11.89 -5.82 -4.57
CA LYS A 40 10.97 -4.74 -4.22
C LYS A 40 9.67 -4.84 -4.99
N PHE A 41 8.58 -4.47 -4.32
CA PHE A 41 7.23 -4.61 -4.86
C PHE A 41 6.73 -3.33 -5.49
N HIS A 42 5.88 -3.50 -6.50
CA HIS A 42 5.06 -2.43 -7.06
C HIS A 42 3.62 -2.77 -6.72
N LEU A 43 3.04 -2.03 -5.77
CA LEU A 43 1.75 -2.39 -5.18
C LEU A 43 0.69 -1.33 -5.45
N HIS A 44 -0.55 -1.79 -5.57
CA HIS A 44 -1.72 -0.93 -5.59
C HIS A 44 -2.62 -1.32 -4.41
N LEU A 45 -2.82 -0.40 -3.48
CA LEU A 45 -3.72 -0.60 -2.34
C LEU A 45 -5.08 -0.01 -2.69
N LYS A 46 -6.10 -0.85 -2.62
CA LYS A 46 -7.49 -0.42 -2.78
C LYS A 46 -8.15 -0.45 -1.42
N ILE A 47 -8.48 0.70 -0.87
CA ILE A 47 -8.93 0.83 0.51
C ILE A 47 -10.33 1.42 0.54
N ARG A 48 -11.23 0.76 1.28
CA ARG A 48 -12.53 1.34 1.62
C ARG A 48 -12.47 1.75 3.09
N SER A 49 -12.59 3.05 3.35
CA SER A 49 -12.52 3.59 4.69
C SER A 49 -13.32 4.88 4.78
N LEU A 50 -14.34 4.88 5.61
CA LEU A 50 -15.13 6.09 5.86
C LEU A 50 -14.26 7.18 6.47
N TYR A 51 -13.36 6.78 7.38
CA TYR A 51 -12.44 7.74 7.99
C TYR A 51 -11.54 8.41 6.95
N LEU A 52 -10.88 7.62 6.10
CA LEU A 52 -9.99 8.18 5.09
C LEU A 52 -10.75 9.02 4.06
N ASN A 53 -11.98 8.62 3.73
CA ASN A 53 -12.80 9.39 2.81
C ASN A 53 -13.24 10.74 3.38
N SER A 54 -13.24 10.90 4.70
CA SER A 54 -13.57 12.16 5.35
C SER A 54 -12.44 13.17 5.27
N LEU A 55 -11.23 12.72 4.89
CA LEU A 55 -10.05 13.56 4.78
C LEU A 55 -9.86 14.01 3.32
N SER A 56 -9.03 15.03 3.11
CA SER A 56 -8.62 15.35 1.75
C SER A 56 -7.82 14.16 1.18
N ARG A 57 -7.81 14.05 -0.16
CA ARG A 57 -7.07 12.96 -0.81
C ARG A 57 -5.60 12.96 -0.40
N VAL A 58 -4.98 14.12 -0.35
CA VAL A 58 -3.57 14.23 0.03
C VAL A 58 -3.35 13.79 1.46
N THR A 59 -4.20 14.23 2.38
CA THR A 59 -4.08 13.85 3.79
C THR A 59 -4.29 12.36 3.98
N ALA A 60 -5.29 11.79 3.31
CA ALA A 60 -5.56 10.36 3.41
C ALA A 60 -4.37 9.53 2.92
N GLN A 61 -3.77 9.92 1.79
CA GLN A 61 -2.59 9.22 1.28
C GLN A 61 -1.41 9.33 2.23
N LYS A 62 -1.20 10.50 2.82
CA LYS A 62 -0.13 10.68 3.79
C LYS A 62 -0.30 9.81 5.02
N GLU A 63 -1.53 9.62 5.48
CA GLU A 63 -1.82 8.72 6.59
C GLU A 63 -1.39 7.29 6.29
N VAL A 64 -1.76 6.79 5.11
CA VAL A 64 -1.39 5.44 4.69
C VAL A 64 0.13 5.32 4.57
N MET A 65 0.77 6.30 3.93
CA MET A 65 2.22 6.28 3.74
C MET A 65 2.98 6.37 5.07
N ARG A 66 2.46 7.11 6.04
CA ARG A 66 3.07 7.21 7.36
C ARG A 66 3.10 5.83 8.04
N VAL A 67 2.01 5.09 7.96
CA VAL A 67 1.93 3.76 8.56
C VAL A 67 2.90 2.80 7.87
N LEU A 68 3.08 2.92 6.56
CA LEU A 68 3.90 2.01 5.77
C LEU A 68 5.32 2.56 5.53
N LYS A 69 5.77 3.52 6.32
CA LYS A 69 7.06 4.18 6.13
C LYS A 69 8.22 3.19 6.02
N ASP A 70 8.27 2.21 6.91
CA ASP A 70 9.37 1.23 6.92
C ASP A 70 9.32 0.33 5.69
N GLU A 71 8.14 -0.10 5.32
CA GLU A 71 7.96 -0.94 4.13
C GLU A 71 8.31 -0.19 2.86
N LEU A 72 7.93 1.09 2.79
CA LEU A 72 8.25 1.93 1.63
C LEU A 72 9.75 2.12 1.45
N SER A 73 10.51 2.19 2.55
CA SER A 73 11.95 2.38 2.47
C SER A 73 12.71 1.09 2.15
N SER A 74 12.13 -0.08 2.46
CA SER A 74 12.86 -1.34 2.38
C SER A 74 12.33 -2.33 1.35
N LYS A 75 11.02 -2.41 1.14
CA LYS A 75 10.42 -3.48 0.33
C LYS A 75 9.49 -3.02 -0.77
N ILE A 76 8.97 -1.81 -0.71
CA ILE A 76 8.05 -1.30 -1.72
C ILE A 76 8.77 -0.27 -2.57
N HIS A 77 8.87 -0.54 -3.88
CA HIS A 77 9.50 0.38 -4.82
C HIS A 77 8.52 1.46 -5.29
N ALA A 78 7.29 1.06 -5.56
CA ALA A 78 6.24 1.99 -5.99
C ALA A 78 4.92 1.61 -5.31
N LEU A 79 4.18 2.61 -4.87
CA LEU A 79 2.91 2.40 -4.18
C LEU A 79 1.85 3.33 -4.75
N GLU A 80 0.76 2.72 -5.23
CA GLU A 80 -0.42 3.45 -5.66
C GLU A 80 -1.52 3.20 -4.65
N ILE A 81 -2.24 4.26 -4.27
CA ILE A 81 -3.30 4.18 -3.24
C ILE A 81 -4.60 4.70 -3.83
N SER A 82 -5.63 3.84 -3.81
CA SER A 82 -6.99 4.23 -4.18
C SER A 82 -7.88 4.12 -2.95
N ILE A 83 -8.59 5.19 -2.62
CA ILE A 83 -9.49 5.23 -1.47
C ILE A 83 -10.92 5.40 -1.98
N GLU A 84 -11.78 4.47 -1.57
CA GLU A 84 -13.19 4.44 -1.98
C GLU A 84 -14.11 4.80 -0.82
#